data_bec7c01d416feda45bbf50626b729268
#
_entry.id   bec7c01d416feda45bbf50626b729268
#
_cell.length_a   1.000
_cell.length_b   1.000
_cell.length_c   1.000
_cell.angle_alpha   90.00
_cell.angle_beta   90.00
_cell.angle_gamma   90.00
#
_symmetry.space_group_name_H-M   'P 1'
#
loop_
_entity.id
_entity.type
_entity.pdbx_description
1 polymer ?
#
loop_
_entity_poly.entity_id
_entity_poly.type
_entity_poly.pdbx_seq_one_letter_code
_entity_poly.pdbx_strand_id
1 'polypeptide(L)'
;MAEFLRPVVSTLVSRMNETRRYIQMLIGPRQTGKSTAIRQALEQVDLPRHVALASIDSSSRDWLRAQWVQARNLVTPDSPSALLVIDEVQLVDQWSAAVKELWDEDAWSGIDLRVMLSGSSSLLLQKGLTEGLTGRFEVIRSTHWSFAECREAFGYTLDEFLYFGGYPGSAPLRQDQQRWLAYMNDSVIDPSIAKDVIALDAVRKPALMRKLFQIGAPYSGQELSYRKILGQMDDAGNTTTIAHYLDLLGSAGLLRGLQKYDPKLIREKASSPRLMVYDTSLMTATYGPYRDFLLTDPERKGHLVESAVGAYLLAQANERRFDVHWWREGTSEVDFVISQAGESVAVEVKSGRVKSLKGLTAFVNRFPEARTLVVGSTECPLERFLSGEVPLFG
;
A
#
# COMPACT_ATOMS: atom_id res chain seq x y z
N MET A 1 10.92 12.60 -23.47
CA MET A 1 11.64 11.90 -22.37
C MET A 1 11.12 10.48 -22.33
N ALA A 2 11.98 9.46 -22.21
CA ALA A 2 11.53 8.09 -21.99
C ALA A 2 10.66 8.06 -20.72
N GLU A 3 9.52 7.38 -20.79
CA GLU A 3 8.63 7.23 -19.64
C GLU A 3 9.34 6.35 -18.60
N PHE A 4 9.34 6.76 -17.32
CA PHE A 4 10.00 6.00 -16.25
C PHE A 4 9.36 4.62 -16.08
N LEU A 5 10.17 3.59 -16.02
CA LEU A 5 9.74 2.21 -15.80
C LEU A 5 9.91 1.83 -14.33
N ARG A 6 8.81 1.64 -13.63
CA ARG A 6 8.83 1.14 -12.25
C ARG A 6 9.38 -0.29 -12.17
N PRO A 7 10.07 -0.68 -11.09
CA PRO A 7 10.54 -2.07 -10.90
C PRO A 7 9.44 -3.13 -11.06
N VAL A 8 8.20 -2.82 -10.69
CA VAL A 8 7.06 -3.74 -10.86
C VAL A 8 6.81 -4.11 -12.33
N VAL A 9 7.19 -3.26 -13.30
CA VAL A 9 7.01 -3.53 -14.73
C VAL A 9 7.83 -4.76 -15.15
N SER A 10 9.08 -4.88 -14.70
CA SER A 10 9.90 -6.06 -15.01
C SER A 10 9.31 -7.34 -14.44
N THR A 11 8.74 -7.28 -13.24
CA THR A 11 8.01 -8.40 -12.64
C THR A 11 6.79 -8.77 -13.48
N LEU A 12 6.00 -7.79 -13.93
CA LEU A 12 4.84 -8.03 -14.79
C LEU A 12 5.25 -8.70 -16.11
N VAL A 13 6.30 -8.20 -16.78
CA VAL A 13 6.83 -8.79 -18.03
C VAL A 13 7.25 -10.24 -17.81
N SER A 14 8.01 -10.52 -16.74
CA SER A 14 8.41 -11.87 -16.39
C SER A 14 7.20 -12.79 -16.21
N ARG A 15 6.22 -12.37 -15.41
CA ARG A 15 5.01 -13.16 -15.11
C ARG A 15 4.10 -13.36 -16.32
N MET A 16 3.96 -12.37 -17.17
CA MET A 16 3.17 -12.47 -18.42
C MET A 16 3.80 -13.45 -19.42
N ASN A 17 5.13 -13.62 -19.38
CA ASN A 17 5.84 -14.55 -20.25
C ASN A 17 5.93 -15.99 -19.70
N GLU A 18 5.61 -16.22 -18.44
CA GLU A 18 5.56 -17.56 -17.86
C GLU A 18 4.45 -18.41 -18.50
N THR A 19 4.66 -19.72 -18.54
CA THR A 19 3.61 -20.67 -18.96
C THR A 19 2.41 -20.56 -18.04
N ARG A 20 1.21 -20.84 -18.57
CA ARG A 20 -0.06 -20.80 -17.83
C ARG A 20 -0.01 -21.72 -16.61
N ARG A 21 0.18 -21.16 -15.43
CA ARG A 21 0.19 -21.89 -14.17
C ARG A 21 -0.68 -21.21 -13.11
N TYR A 22 -0.61 -19.91 -13.03
CA TYR A 22 -1.35 -19.08 -12.08
C TYR A 22 -1.94 -17.86 -12.78
N ILE A 23 -3.10 -17.44 -12.30
CA ILE A 23 -3.67 -16.11 -12.59
C ILE A 23 -2.78 -15.09 -11.88
N GLN A 24 -2.25 -14.13 -12.62
CA GLN A 24 -1.47 -13.04 -12.05
C GLN A 24 -2.39 -11.92 -11.60
N MET A 25 -2.27 -11.49 -10.35
CA MET A 25 -3.12 -10.47 -9.75
C MET A 25 -2.29 -9.27 -9.32
N LEU A 26 -2.37 -8.15 -10.07
CA LEU A 26 -1.74 -6.88 -9.68
C LEU A 26 -2.65 -6.11 -8.75
N ILE A 27 -2.24 -5.94 -7.49
CA ILE A 27 -3.00 -5.19 -6.49
C ILE A 27 -2.17 -4.03 -5.92
N GLY A 28 -2.83 -2.96 -5.52
CA GLY A 28 -2.17 -1.81 -4.89
C GLY A 28 -3.13 -0.64 -4.70
N PRO A 29 -2.73 0.39 -3.93
CA PRO A 29 -3.56 1.56 -3.70
C PRO A 29 -4.00 2.23 -5.01
N ARG A 30 -5.09 3.01 -4.93
CA ARG A 30 -5.49 3.85 -6.07
C ARG A 30 -4.42 4.86 -6.42
N GLN A 31 -4.39 5.31 -7.69
CA GLN A 31 -3.52 6.39 -8.18
C GLN A 31 -2.00 6.10 -8.07
N THR A 32 -1.58 4.84 -7.89
CA THR A 32 -0.16 4.45 -7.86
C THR A 32 0.40 4.02 -9.21
N GLY A 33 -0.39 4.13 -10.30
CA GLY A 33 0.06 3.86 -11.67
C GLY A 33 0.00 2.39 -12.10
N LYS A 34 -0.89 1.56 -11.53
CA LYS A 34 -1.05 0.13 -11.91
C LYS A 34 -1.35 -0.06 -13.40
N SER A 35 -2.37 0.64 -13.92
CA SER A 35 -2.76 0.53 -15.34
C SER A 35 -1.63 1.01 -16.27
N THR A 36 -0.86 2.03 -15.86
CA THR A 36 0.34 2.47 -16.59
C THR A 36 1.41 1.38 -16.60
N ALA A 37 1.68 0.73 -15.45
CA ALA A 37 2.65 -0.35 -15.36
C ALA A 37 2.25 -1.56 -16.23
N ILE A 38 0.95 -1.91 -16.27
CA ILE A 38 0.44 -2.96 -17.17
C ILE A 38 0.67 -2.56 -18.63
N ARG A 39 0.32 -1.33 -19.03
CA ARG A 39 0.54 -0.84 -20.40
C ARG A 39 2.01 -0.93 -20.80
N GLN A 40 2.92 -0.46 -19.94
CA GLN A 40 4.37 -0.53 -20.16
C GLN A 40 4.90 -1.98 -20.25
N ALA A 41 4.33 -2.90 -19.45
CA ALA A 41 4.68 -4.30 -19.53
C ALA A 41 4.19 -4.94 -20.85
N LEU A 42 2.99 -4.60 -21.28
CA LEU A 42 2.42 -5.10 -22.53
C LEU A 42 3.20 -4.65 -23.78
N GLU A 43 3.90 -3.52 -23.72
CA GLU A 43 4.80 -3.07 -24.81
C GLU A 43 6.04 -3.98 -24.95
N GLN A 44 6.36 -4.79 -23.93
CA GLN A 44 7.53 -5.67 -23.87
C GLN A 44 7.17 -7.16 -23.97
N VAL A 45 5.89 -7.49 -24.14
CA VAL A 45 5.39 -8.87 -24.25
C VAL A 45 4.90 -9.12 -25.65
N ASP A 46 5.50 -10.12 -26.33
CA ASP A 46 5.15 -10.53 -27.70
C ASP A 46 4.17 -11.71 -27.67
N LEU A 47 2.93 -11.43 -27.23
CA LEU A 47 1.81 -12.39 -27.23
C LEU A 47 0.57 -11.72 -27.79
N PRO A 48 -0.25 -12.44 -28.60
CA PRO A 48 -1.61 -11.99 -28.87
C PRO A 48 -2.33 -11.70 -27.57
N ARG A 49 -2.99 -10.56 -27.48
CA ARG A 49 -3.57 -10.12 -26.23
C ARG A 49 -4.92 -9.45 -26.40
N HIS A 50 -5.78 -9.69 -25.41
CA HIS A 50 -7.02 -8.97 -25.23
C HIS A 50 -6.96 -8.21 -23.89
N VAL A 51 -7.24 -6.89 -23.95
CA VAL A 51 -7.22 -6.01 -22.77
C VAL A 51 -8.61 -5.42 -22.59
N ALA A 52 -9.18 -5.61 -21.42
CA ALA A 52 -10.50 -5.10 -21.07
C ALA A 52 -10.45 -4.31 -19.76
N LEU A 53 -11.14 -3.17 -19.73
CA LEU A 53 -11.34 -2.36 -18.53
C LEU A 53 -12.76 -2.61 -18.00
N ALA A 54 -12.86 -3.08 -16.76
CA ALA A 54 -14.15 -3.17 -16.10
C ALA A 54 -14.61 -1.78 -15.66
N SER A 55 -15.90 -1.51 -15.79
CA SER A 55 -16.56 -0.29 -15.32
C SER A 55 -17.84 -0.64 -14.57
N ILE A 56 -18.40 0.31 -13.84
CA ILE A 56 -19.67 0.12 -13.12
C ILE A 56 -20.79 -0.31 -14.09
N ASP A 57 -20.77 0.20 -15.33
CA ASP A 57 -21.77 -0.11 -16.35
C ASP A 57 -21.56 -1.49 -17.01
N SER A 58 -20.35 -2.06 -16.93
CA SER A 58 -19.98 -3.36 -17.50
C SER A 58 -19.85 -4.46 -16.41
N SER A 59 -20.51 -4.32 -15.28
CA SER A 59 -20.29 -5.09 -14.06
C SER A 59 -20.90 -6.49 -14.04
N SER A 60 -21.26 -7.10 -15.19
CA SER A 60 -21.89 -8.41 -15.22
C SER A 60 -20.92 -9.58 -15.43
N ARG A 61 -21.27 -10.77 -14.93
CA ARG A 61 -20.55 -12.01 -15.23
C ARG A 61 -20.52 -12.31 -16.72
N ASP A 62 -21.57 -11.97 -17.45
CA ASP A 62 -21.66 -12.20 -18.91
C ASP A 62 -20.69 -11.31 -19.66
N TRP A 63 -20.47 -10.05 -19.21
CA TRP A 63 -19.43 -9.21 -19.76
C TRP A 63 -18.05 -9.86 -19.59
N LEU A 64 -17.74 -10.38 -18.39
CA LEU A 64 -16.46 -11.05 -18.13
C LEU A 64 -16.28 -12.29 -19.02
N ARG A 65 -17.33 -13.12 -19.18
CA ARG A 65 -17.31 -14.27 -20.10
C ARG A 65 -17.06 -13.84 -21.54
N ALA A 66 -17.69 -12.77 -22.00
CA ALA A 66 -17.48 -12.24 -23.34
C ALA A 66 -16.01 -11.81 -23.56
N GLN A 67 -15.39 -11.12 -22.60
CA GLN A 67 -13.97 -10.77 -22.68
C GLN A 67 -13.08 -12.01 -22.73
N TRP A 68 -13.40 -13.00 -21.92
CA TRP A 68 -12.66 -14.27 -21.90
C TRP A 68 -12.74 -15.04 -23.22
N VAL A 69 -13.92 -15.11 -23.82
CA VAL A 69 -14.13 -15.74 -25.16
C VAL A 69 -13.33 -15.01 -26.23
N GLN A 70 -13.31 -13.67 -26.22
CA GLN A 70 -12.49 -12.89 -27.18
C GLN A 70 -11.00 -13.22 -27.04
N ALA A 71 -10.50 -13.38 -25.82
CA ALA A 71 -9.11 -13.76 -25.56
C ALA A 71 -8.82 -15.20 -25.98
N ARG A 72 -9.73 -16.16 -25.74
CA ARG A 72 -9.61 -17.55 -26.20
C ARG A 72 -9.47 -17.67 -27.71
N ASN A 73 -10.19 -16.82 -28.47
CA ASN A 73 -10.14 -16.79 -29.94
C ASN A 73 -8.76 -16.38 -30.49
N LEU A 74 -7.87 -15.81 -29.66
CA LEU A 74 -6.51 -15.47 -30.04
C LEU A 74 -5.55 -16.67 -29.94
N VAL A 75 -5.95 -17.74 -29.25
CA VAL A 75 -5.18 -18.97 -29.16
C VAL A 75 -5.46 -19.79 -30.43
N THR A 76 -4.46 -19.92 -31.29
CA THR A 76 -4.55 -20.59 -32.58
C THR A 76 -3.38 -21.57 -32.76
N PRO A 77 -3.40 -22.46 -33.74
CA PRO A 77 -2.23 -23.33 -34.04
C PRO A 77 -0.95 -22.53 -34.30
N ASP A 78 -1.05 -21.34 -34.93
CA ASP A 78 0.09 -20.48 -35.23
C ASP A 78 0.50 -19.63 -34.01
N SER A 79 -0.39 -19.45 -33.06
CA SER A 79 -0.15 -18.75 -31.79
C SER A 79 -0.77 -19.53 -30.63
N PRO A 80 -0.05 -20.54 -30.09
CA PRO A 80 -0.60 -21.48 -29.13
C PRO A 80 -0.87 -20.92 -27.75
N SER A 81 -0.47 -19.67 -27.50
CA SER A 81 -0.68 -18.95 -26.24
C SER A 81 -1.21 -17.56 -26.50
N ALA A 82 -2.06 -17.06 -25.62
CA ALA A 82 -2.55 -15.67 -25.64
C ALA A 82 -2.61 -15.10 -24.20
N LEU A 83 -2.73 -13.78 -24.08
CA LEU A 83 -2.83 -13.07 -22.82
C LEU A 83 -4.17 -12.33 -22.72
N LEU A 84 -4.89 -12.57 -21.62
CA LEU A 84 -6.04 -11.77 -21.19
C LEU A 84 -5.63 -10.85 -20.06
N VAL A 85 -5.92 -9.56 -20.21
CA VAL A 85 -5.75 -8.56 -19.14
C VAL A 85 -7.10 -7.95 -18.81
N ILE A 86 -7.49 -7.97 -17.55
CA ILE A 86 -8.70 -7.30 -17.06
C ILE A 86 -8.31 -6.34 -15.95
N ASP A 87 -8.49 -5.04 -16.19
CA ASP A 87 -8.24 -4.00 -15.20
C ASP A 87 -9.51 -3.68 -14.41
N GLU A 88 -9.35 -3.34 -13.11
CA GLU A 88 -10.41 -3.05 -12.14
C GLU A 88 -11.44 -4.20 -12.00
N VAL A 89 -10.98 -5.46 -12.02
CA VAL A 89 -11.83 -6.65 -12.03
C VAL A 89 -12.84 -6.72 -10.88
N GLN A 90 -12.55 -6.07 -9.73
CA GLN A 90 -13.46 -6.00 -8.59
C GLN A 90 -14.76 -5.23 -8.87
N LEU A 91 -14.86 -4.50 -9.98
CA LEU A 91 -16.10 -3.85 -10.41
C LEU A 91 -17.09 -4.82 -11.04
N VAL A 92 -16.65 -6.03 -11.39
CA VAL A 92 -17.51 -7.09 -11.92
C VAL A 92 -18.15 -7.86 -10.77
N ASP A 93 -19.47 -7.96 -10.78
CA ASP A 93 -20.19 -8.72 -9.75
C ASP A 93 -19.81 -10.21 -9.78
N GLN A 94 -19.57 -10.79 -8.61
CA GLN A 94 -19.15 -12.19 -8.44
C GLN A 94 -17.96 -12.60 -9.35
N TRP A 95 -17.06 -11.65 -9.65
CA TRP A 95 -15.94 -11.84 -10.57
C TRP A 95 -15.10 -13.11 -10.25
N SER A 96 -14.82 -13.39 -8.98
CA SER A 96 -13.96 -14.51 -8.58
C SER A 96 -14.54 -15.88 -8.92
N ALA A 97 -15.86 -16.03 -8.81
CA ALA A 97 -16.54 -17.25 -9.19
C ALA A 97 -16.54 -17.46 -10.71
N ALA A 98 -16.76 -16.38 -11.47
CA ALA A 98 -16.72 -16.43 -12.93
C ALA A 98 -15.30 -16.70 -13.44
N VAL A 99 -14.28 -16.03 -12.89
CA VAL A 99 -12.87 -16.27 -13.22
C VAL A 99 -12.47 -17.71 -12.92
N LYS A 100 -12.87 -18.25 -11.75
CA LYS A 100 -12.59 -19.66 -11.41
C LYS A 100 -13.16 -20.61 -12.43
N GLU A 101 -14.43 -20.45 -12.78
CA GLU A 101 -15.13 -21.31 -13.74
C GLU A 101 -14.40 -21.32 -15.10
N LEU A 102 -14.14 -20.12 -15.64
CA LEU A 102 -13.49 -19.96 -16.95
C LEU A 102 -12.03 -20.46 -16.94
N TRP A 103 -11.31 -20.22 -15.86
CA TRP A 103 -9.96 -20.74 -15.67
C TRP A 103 -9.93 -22.28 -15.64
N ASP A 104 -10.85 -22.90 -14.94
CA ASP A 104 -10.95 -24.36 -14.85
C ASP A 104 -11.39 -24.97 -16.20
N GLU A 105 -12.32 -24.33 -16.94
CA GLU A 105 -12.70 -24.71 -18.31
C GLU A 105 -11.49 -24.71 -19.27
N ASP A 106 -10.65 -23.68 -19.24
CA ASP A 106 -9.44 -23.61 -20.06
C ASP A 106 -8.48 -24.74 -19.74
N ALA A 107 -8.33 -25.08 -18.44
CA ALA A 107 -7.48 -26.19 -18.02
C ALA A 107 -7.96 -27.55 -18.57
N TRP A 108 -9.29 -27.80 -18.56
CA TRP A 108 -9.88 -29.00 -19.12
C TRP A 108 -9.78 -29.07 -20.65
N SER A 109 -9.85 -27.92 -21.32
CA SER A 109 -9.80 -27.83 -22.78
C SER A 109 -8.39 -27.70 -23.33
N GLY A 110 -7.37 -27.64 -22.49
CA GLY A 110 -5.97 -27.48 -22.89
C GLY A 110 -5.66 -26.14 -23.55
N ILE A 111 -6.42 -25.08 -23.23
CA ILE A 111 -6.23 -23.74 -23.76
C ILE A 111 -5.16 -23.00 -22.95
N ASP A 112 -4.06 -22.59 -23.59
CA ASP A 112 -3.01 -21.77 -22.94
C ASP A 112 -3.35 -20.27 -22.97
N LEU A 113 -4.40 -19.90 -22.23
CA LEU A 113 -4.75 -18.50 -21.99
C LEU A 113 -4.14 -18.04 -20.67
N ARG A 114 -3.13 -17.17 -20.75
CA ARG A 114 -2.53 -16.51 -19.58
C ARG A 114 -3.42 -15.37 -19.13
N VAL A 115 -3.54 -15.19 -17.83
CA VAL A 115 -4.50 -14.22 -17.27
C VAL A 115 -3.81 -13.29 -16.28
N MET A 116 -3.92 -11.98 -16.55
CA MET A 116 -3.52 -10.91 -15.67
C MET A 116 -4.76 -10.12 -15.26
N LEU A 117 -5.02 -10.06 -13.97
CA LEU A 117 -6.09 -9.25 -13.40
C LEU A 117 -5.47 -8.12 -12.57
N SER A 118 -6.11 -6.97 -12.55
CA SER A 118 -5.70 -5.87 -11.68
C SER A 118 -6.87 -5.24 -10.97
N GLY A 119 -6.54 -4.58 -9.88
CA GLY A 119 -7.52 -3.81 -9.13
C GLY A 119 -6.92 -3.03 -7.96
N SER A 120 -7.74 -2.15 -7.37
CA SER A 120 -7.36 -1.49 -6.14
C SER A 120 -7.24 -2.50 -5.01
N SER A 121 -6.39 -2.20 -4.01
CA SER A 121 -6.14 -3.07 -2.84
C SER A 121 -7.34 -3.21 -1.89
N SER A 122 -8.54 -3.09 -2.42
CA SER A 122 -9.78 -3.14 -1.65
C SER A 122 -10.04 -4.54 -1.08
N LEU A 123 -10.77 -4.57 0.03
CA LEU A 123 -11.26 -5.81 0.64
C LEU A 123 -12.10 -6.66 -0.32
N LEU A 124 -12.75 -6.05 -1.33
CA LEU A 124 -13.49 -6.76 -2.38
C LEU A 124 -12.59 -7.71 -3.15
N LEU A 125 -11.35 -7.28 -3.48
CA LEU A 125 -10.36 -8.16 -4.10
C LEU A 125 -9.91 -9.26 -3.15
N GLN A 126 -9.58 -8.92 -1.91
CA GLN A 126 -9.13 -9.90 -0.93
C GLN A 126 -10.20 -10.96 -0.66
N LYS A 127 -11.46 -10.56 -0.49
CA LYS A 127 -12.58 -11.47 -0.30
C LYS A 127 -12.78 -12.40 -1.50
N GLY A 128 -12.77 -11.86 -2.71
CA GLY A 128 -12.88 -12.68 -3.94
C GLY A 128 -11.75 -13.70 -4.10
N LEU A 129 -10.52 -13.31 -3.76
CA LEU A 129 -9.36 -14.19 -3.83
C LEU A 129 -9.47 -15.36 -2.85
N THR A 130 -9.89 -15.11 -1.61
CA THR A 130 -9.98 -16.15 -0.56
C THR A 130 -11.16 -17.10 -0.78
N GLU A 131 -12.30 -16.62 -1.28
CA GLU A 131 -13.53 -17.41 -1.43
C GLU A 131 -13.53 -18.31 -2.69
N GLY A 132 -12.90 -17.85 -3.79
CA GLY A 132 -13.07 -18.51 -5.09
C GLY A 132 -11.79 -19.05 -5.73
N LEU A 133 -10.65 -18.38 -5.56
CA LEU A 133 -9.46 -18.59 -6.37
C LEU A 133 -8.29 -19.25 -5.64
N THR A 134 -8.49 -19.75 -4.43
CA THR A 134 -7.42 -20.39 -3.63
C THR A 134 -6.65 -21.43 -4.44
N GLY A 135 -5.31 -21.29 -4.48
CA GLY A 135 -4.41 -22.19 -5.22
C GLY A 135 -4.27 -21.88 -6.72
N ARG A 136 -5.01 -20.90 -7.28
CA ARG A 136 -5.03 -20.57 -8.72
C ARG A 136 -4.36 -19.25 -9.06
N PHE A 137 -3.93 -18.45 -8.08
CA PHE A 137 -3.40 -17.10 -8.32
C PHE A 137 -2.11 -16.81 -7.58
N GLU A 138 -1.37 -15.86 -8.10
CA GLU A 138 -0.25 -15.19 -7.44
C GLU A 138 -0.52 -13.69 -7.39
N VAL A 139 -0.05 -13.04 -6.31
CA VAL A 139 -0.24 -11.61 -6.08
C VAL A 139 1.05 -10.86 -6.34
N ILE A 140 0.99 -9.91 -7.26
CA ILE A 140 2.00 -8.88 -7.49
C ILE A 140 1.52 -7.60 -6.79
N ARG A 141 2.35 -7.02 -5.94
CA ARG A 141 1.98 -5.82 -5.18
C ARG A 141 2.61 -4.57 -5.78
N SER A 142 1.76 -3.59 -6.10
CA SER A 142 2.20 -2.24 -6.47
C SER A 142 1.96 -1.32 -5.29
N THR A 143 3.03 -0.87 -4.65
CA THR A 143 2.97 0.06 -3.51
C THR A 143 2.95 1.52 -3.98
N HIS A 144 2.84 2.47 -3.05
CA HIS A 144 3.18 3.87 -3.31
C HIS A 144 4.61 3.96 -3.86
N TRP A 145 4.91 5.02 -4.61
CA TRP A 145 6.25 5.19 -5.17
C TRP A 145 7.24 5.48 -4.05
N SER A 146 8.37 4.79 -4.09
CA SER A 146 9.48 5.01 -3.17
C SER A 146 10.20 6.33 -3.45
N PHE A 147 11.03 6.78 -2.49
CA PHE A 147 11.89 7.94 -2.70
C PHE A 147 12.81 7.76 -3.92
N ALA A 148 13.37 6.57 -4.12
CA ALA A 148 14.20 6.28 -5.28
C ALA A 148 13.45 6.47 -6.61
N GLU A 149 12.22 5.91 -6.70
CA GLU A 149 11.36 6.07 -7.88
C GLU A 149 10.99 7.53 -8.13
N CYS A 150 10.60 8.28 -7.08
CA CYS A 150 10.25 9.70 -7.19
C CYS A 150 11.46 10.57 -7.56
N ARG A 151 12.66 10.27 -7.02
CA ARG A 151 13.89 10.95 -7.37
C ARG A 151 14.26 10.75 -8.84
N GLU A 152 14.18 9.51 -9.32
CA GLU A 152 14.54 9.17 -10.70
C GLU A 152 13.51 9.70 -11.71
N ALA A 153 12.23 9.53 -11.43
CA ALA A 153 11.15 9.90 -12.37
C ALA A 153 10.87 11.41 -12.40
N PHE A 154 10.93 12.08 -11.25
CA PHE A 154 10.45 13.46 -11.08
C PHE A 154 11.54 14.44 -10.60
N GLY A 155 12.75 13.94 -10.28
CA GLY A 155 13.84 14.76 -9.74
C GLY A 155 13.55 15.25 -8.32
N TYR A 156 12.84 14.50 -7.50
CA TYR A 156 12.52 14.90 -6.13
C TYR A 156 13.76 14.98 -5.26
N THR A 157 13.86 16.08 -4.51
CA THR A 157 14.72 16.14 -3.33
C THR A 157 14.07 15.35 -2.17
N LEU A 158 14.85 15.05 -1.13
CA LEU A 158 14.29 14.41 0.07
C LEU A 158 13.16 15.23 0.69
N ASP A 159 13.34 16.54 0.84
CA ASP A 159 12.33 17.42 1.41
C ASP A 159 11.05 17.49 0.56
N GLU A 160 11.18 17.43 -0.78
CA GLU A 160 10.00 17.29 -1.65
C GLU A 160 9.29 15.96 -1.46
N PHE A 161 10.02 14.87 -1.35
CA PHE A 161 9.42 13.56 -1.08
C PHE A 161 8.73 13.50 0.28
N LEU A 162 9.37 14.04 1.32
CA LEU A 162 8.77 14.10 2.66
C LEU A 162 7.42 14.85 2.68
N TYR A 163 7.27 15.89 1.85
CA TYR A 163 6.04 16.66 1.78
C TYR A 163 5.04 16.13 0.76
N PHE A 164 5.47 15.90 -0.48
CA PHE A 164 4.59 15.55 -1.60
C PHE A 164 4.31 14.05 -1.71
N GLY A 165 5.09 13.21 -1.05
CA GLY A 165 4.92 11.76 -1.03
C GLY A 165 5.14 11.09 -2.38
N GLY A 166 4.62 9.87 -2.52
CA GLY A 166 4.81 8.97 -3.66
C GLY A 166 3.57 8.75 -4.54
N TYR A 167 2.67 9.73 -4.67
CA TYR A 167 1.58 9.68 -5.65
C TYR A 167 2.01 10.32 -6.97
N PRO A 168 2.24 9.54 -8.06
CA PRO A 168 2.79 10.06 -9.31
C PRO A 168 1.92 11.12 -9.97
N GLY A 169 0.60 11.02 -9.86
CA GLY A 169 -0.34 12.00 -10.43
C GLY A 169 -0.26 13.38 -9.78
N SER A 170 0.25 13.49 -8.55
CA SER A 170 0.42 14.75 -7.85
C SER A 170 1.75 15.45 -8.18
N ALA A 171 2.75 14.72 -8.69
CA ALA A 171 4.09 15.21 -8.93
C ALA A 171 4.18 16.47 -9.85
N PRO A 172 3.40 16.58 -10.94
CA PRO A 172 3.41 17.79 -11.76
C PRO A 172 2.89 19.05 -11.06
N LEU A 173 2.15 18.87 -9.95
CA LEU A 173 1.51 19.98 -9.21
C LEU A 173 2.38 20.55 -8.08
N ARG A 174 3.59 20.01 -7.86
CA ARG A 174 4.46 20.39 -6.73
C ARG A 174 4.85 21.88 -6.66
N GLN A 175 4.77 22.59 -7.78
CA GLN A 175 5.06 24.02 -7.83
C GLN A 175 3.87 24.90 -7.41
N ASP A 176 2.66 24.32 -7.32
CA ASP A 176 1.43 25.01 -6.90
C ASP A 176 0.78 24.22 -5.76
N GLN A 177 1.09 24.64 -4.52
CA GLN A 177 0.64 23.93 -3.33
C GLN A 177 -0.90 23.87 -3.22
N GLN A 178 -1.62 24.90 -3.68
CA GLN A 178 -3.08 24.90 -3.59
C GLN A 178 -3.70 23.89 -4.56
N ARG A 179 -3.19 23.83 -5.80
CA ARG A 179 -3.64 22.81 -6.76
C ARG A 179 -3.25 21.40 -6.32
N TRP A 180 -2.05 21.24 -5.75
CA TRP A 180 -1.63 19.96 -5.19
C TRP A 180 -2.56 19.50 -4.08
N LEU A 181 -2.91 20.38 -3.13
CA LEU A 181 -3.85 20.08 -2.04
C LEU A 181 -5.24 19.70 -2.56
N ALA A 182 -5.78 20.46 -3.51
CA ALA A 182 -7.05 20.14 -4.13
C ALA A 182 -7.00 18.74 -4.79
N TYR A 183 -5.94 18.46 -5.56
CA TYR A 183 -5.77 17.14 -6.19
C TYR A 183 -5.69 16.02 -5.14
N MET A 184 -4.90 16.19 -4.07
CA MET A 184 -4.78 15.15 -3.03
C MET A 184 -6.12 14.88 -2.34
N ASN A 185 -6.90 15.90 -2.02
CA ASN A 185 -8.20 15.72 -1.39
C ASN A 185 -9.24 15.17 -2.36
N ASP A 186 -9.44 15.82 -3.51
CA ASP A 186 -10.56 15.58 -4.42
C ASP A 186 -10.33 14.35 -5.32
N SER A 187 -9.07 14.04 -5.66
CA SER A 187 -8.74 12.98 -6.61
C SER A 187 -8.08 11.75 -5.97
N VAL A 188 -7.48 11.89 -4.78
CA VAL A 188 -6.80 10.77 -4.11
C VAL A 188 -7.55 10.32 -2.86
N ILE A 189 -7.67 11.18 -1.83
CA ILE A 189 -8.16 10.80 -0.51
C ILE A 189 -9.65 10.47 -0.55
N ASP A 190 -10.47 11.43 -0.97
CA ASP A 190 -11.93 11.29 -0.99
C ASP A 190 -12.41 10.13 -1.87
N PRO A 191 -11.91 9.95 -3.12
CA PRO A 191 -12.28 8.80 -3.93
C PRO A 191 -11.81 7.45 -3.36
N SER A 192 -10.63 7.39 -2.72
CA SER A 192 -10.16 6.15 -2.09
C SER A 192 -11.05 5.76 -0.91
N ILE A 193 -11.44 6.72 -0.07
CA ILE A 193 -12.38 6.45 1.03
C ILE A 193 -13.75 6.06 0.48
N ALA A 194 -14.27 6.79 -0.52
CA ALA A 194 -15.62 6.55 -1.04
C ALA A 194 -15.74 5.24 -1.82
N LYS A 195 -14.77 4.94 -2.71
CA LYS A 195 -14.88 3.81 -3.64
C LYS A 195 -14.28 2.51 -3.11
N ASP A 196 -13.18 2.59 -2.31
CA ASP A 196 -12.50 1.38 -1.83
C ASP A 196 -12.97 0.93 -0.45
N VAL A 197 -13.49 1.85 0.36
CA VAL A 197 -13.88 1.55 1.73
C VAL A 197 -15.41 1.57 1.90
N ILE A 198 -16.08 2.61 1.42
CA ILE A 198 -17.54 2.78 1.62
C ILE A 198 -18.34 1.84 0.70
N ALA A 199 -17.84 1.55 -0.51
CA ALA A 199 -18.46 0.59 -1.42
C ALA A 199 -18.52 -0.85 -0.87
N LEU A 200 -17.77 -1.13 0.20
CA LEU A 200 -17.96 -2.33 0.99
C LEU A 200 -19.20 -2.14 1.85
N ASP A 201 -20.21 -2.98 1.73
CA ASP A 201 -21.41 -2.99 2.59
C ASP A 201 -21.10 -3.04 4.11
N ALA A 202 -19.82 -3.15 4.47
CA ALA A 202 -19.32 -3.17 5.84
C ALA A 202 -19.32 -1.80 6.54
N VAL A 203 -19.47 -0.68 5.79
CA VAL A 203 -19.39 0.67 6.36
C VAL A 203 -20.78 1.25 6.57
N ARG A 204 -21.28 1.15 7.80
CA ARG A 204 -22.60 1.69 8.16
C ARG A 204 -22.65 3.22 8.24
N LYS A 205 -21.49 3.88 8.45
CA LYS A 205 -21.37 5.33 8.68
C LYS A 205 -20.21 5.92 7.85
N PRO A 206 -20.41 6.24 6.57
CA PRO A 206 -19.36 6.77 5.68
C PRO A 206 -18.70 8.07 6.17
N ALA A 207 -19.50 8.99 6.73
CA ALA A 207 -18.98 10.25 7.27
C ALA A 207 -17.98 10.03 8.42
N LEU A 208 -18.20 8.99 9.22
CA LEU A 208 -17.34 8.64 10.33
C LEU A 208 -15.96 8.14 9.84
N MET A 209 -15.93 7.41 8.74
CA MET A 209 -14.69 6.94 8.12
C MET A 209 -13.80 8.10 7.65
N ARG A 210 -14.41 9.09 6.96
CA ARG A 210 -13.70 10.31 6.53
C ARG A 210 -13.19 11.08 7.74
N LYS A 211 -14.02 11.26 8.78
CA LYS A 211 -13.65 11.93 10.02
C LYS A 211 -12.50 11.21 10.73
N LEU A 212 -12.53 9.87 10.77
CA LEU A 212 -11.44 9.06 11.35
C LEU A 212 -10.12 9.29 10.61
N PHE A 213 -10.14 9.31 9.28
CA PHE A 213 -8.95 9.62 8.50
C PHE A 213 -8.44 11.05 8.78
N GLN A 214 -9.31 12.05 8.79
CA GLN A 214 -8.94 13.45 9.06
C GLN A 214 -8.34 13.65 10.45
N ILE A 215 -8.85 12.93 11.46
CA ILE A 215 -8.29 12.93 12.82
C ILE A 215 -6.98 12.17 12.86
N GLY A 216 -6.91 11.00 12.23
CA GLY A 216 -5.80 10.06 12.40
C GLY A 216 -4.56 10.39 11.58
N ALA A 217 -4.71 10.91 10.35
CA ALA A 217 -3.58 11.17 9.47
C ALA A 217 -2.57 12.19 10.04
N PRO A 218 -2.99 13.31 10.69
CA PRO A 218 -2.07 14.22 11.39
C PRO A 218 -1.31 13.58 12.56
N TYR A 219 -1.84 12.50 13.13
CA TYR A 219 -1.20 11.74 14.22
C TYR A 219 -0.32 10.59 13.71
N SER A 220 0.06 10.59 12.45
CA SER A 220 1.03 9.61 11.92
C SER A 220 2.32 9.63 12.75
N GLY A 221 2.86 8.46 13.11
CA GLY A 221 3.99 8.33 14.02
C GLY A 221 3.63 8.41 15.52
N GLN A 222 2.37 8.68 15.89
CA GLN A 222 1.99 8.90 17.28
C GLN A 222 1.00 7.87 17.80
N GLU A 223 1.10 7.58 19.09
CA GLU A 223 0.13 6.76 19.80
C GLU A 223 -1.16 7.55 20.04
N LEU A 224 -2.28 7.04 19.55
CA LEU A 224 -3.59 7.63 19.78
C LEU A 224 -4.60 6.56 20.19
N SER A 225 -5.06 6.61 21.45
CA SER A 225 -6.00 5.61 21.94
C SER A 225 -7.35 5.70 21.24
N TYR A 226 -7.99 4.55 21.04
CA TYR A 226 -9.34 4.48 20.47
C TYR A 226 -10.35 5.35 21.23
N ARG A 227 -10.21 5.48 22.56
CA ARG A 227 -11.07 6.37 23.38
C ARG A 227 -10.86 7.83 23.06
N LYS A 228 -9.61 8.27 22.84
CA LYS A 228 -9.34 9.67 22.44
C LYS A 228 -9.90 9.99 21.05
N ILE A 229 -9.80 9.02 20.12
CA ILE A 229 -10.42 9.15 18.79
C ILE A 229 -11.94 9.30 18.95
N LEU A 230 -12.58 8.39 19.72
CA LEU A 230 -14.02 8.43 19.99
C LEU A 230 -14.47 9.78 20.55
N GLY A 231 -13.70 10.35 21.50
CA GLY A 231 -14.02 11.63 22.12
C GLY A 231 -13.97 12.84 21.17
N GLN A 232 -13.39 12.68 19.97
CA GLN A 232 -13.35 13.71 18.92
C GLN A 232 -14.40 13.47 17.81
N MET A 233 -15.21 12.43 17.95
CA MET A 233 -16.17 12.01 16.93
C MET A 233 -17.57 11.91 17.51
N ASP A 234 -18.51 12.62 16.90
CA ASP A 234 -19.92 12.49 17.23
C ASP A 234 -20.46 11.16 16.70
N ASP A 235 -21.23 10.44 17.51
CA ASP A 235 -21.92 9.18 17.13
C ASP A 235 -20.97 8.07 16.60
N ALA A 236 -19.75 7.99 17.14
CA ALA A 236 -18.71 7.08 16.64
C ALA A 236 -18.94 5.59 16.99
N GLY A 237 -19.94 5.26 17.79
CA GLY A 237 -20.18 3.90 18.25
C GLY A 237 -19.21 3.50 19.39
N ASN A 238 -18.40 2.47 19.18
CA ASN A 238 -17.49 1.94 20.18
C ASN A 238 -16.04 1.79 19.63
N THR A 239 -15.12 1.45 20.52
CA THR A 239 -13.69 1.25 20.15
C THR A 239 -13.48 0.16 19.11
N THR A 240 -14.32 -0.87 19.07
CA THR A 240 -14.27 -1.95 18.08
C THR A 240 -14.60 -1.42 16.67
N THR A 241 -15.55 -0.50 16.58
CA THR A 241 -15.90 0.17 15.30
C THR A 241 -14.71 0.97 14.78
N ILE A 242 -14.03 1.72 15.64
CA ILE A 242 -12.84 2.51 15.24
C ILE A 242 -11.69 1.58 14.81
N ALA A 243 -11.43 0.51 15.54
CA ALA A 243 -10.42 -0.48 15.16
C ALA A 243 -10.71 -1.08 13.79
N HIS A 244 -11.95 -1.52 13.57
CA HIS A 244 -12.39 -2.05 12.27
C HIS A 244 -12.25 -1.02 11.14
N TYR A 245 -12.59 0.25 11.38
CA TYR A 245 -12.45 1.30 10.37
C TYR A 245 -10.99 1.64 10.07
N LEU A 246 -10.09 1.55 11.05
CA LEU A 246 -8.64 1.66 10.80
C LEU A 246 -8.12 0.49 9.95
N ASP A 247 -8.61 -0.73 10.16
CA ASP A 247 -8.27 -1.89 9.34
C ASP A 247 -8.74 -1.70 7.88
N LEU A 248 -9.94 -1.14 7.68
CA LEU A 248 -10.45 -0.82 6.35
C LEU A 248 -9.61 0.26 5.65
N LEU A 249 -9.28 1.36 6.35
CA LEU A 249 -8.39 2.40 5.83
C LEU A 249 -6.99 1.85 5.50
N GLY A 250 -6.48 0.95 6.34
CA GLY A 250 -5.21 0.25 6.11
C GLY A 250 -5.24 -0.62 4.86
N SER A 251 -6.33 -1.34 4.64
CA SER A 251 -6.54 -2.17 3.44
C SER A 251 -6.62 -1.32 2.16
N ALA A 252 -7.09 -0.08 2.26
CA ALA A 252 -7.09 0.88 1.15
C ALA A 252 -5.74 1.59 0.95
N GLY A 253 -4.74 1.32 1.80
CA GLY A 253 -3.42 1.95 1.73
C GLY A 253 -3.41 3.42 2.18
N LEU A 254 -4.30 3.80 3.10
CA LEU A 254 -4.43 5.17 3.58
C LEU A 254 -3.82 5.38 4.98
N LEU A 255 -4.42 4.75 5.99
CA LEU A 255 -4.05 4.93 7.39
C LEU A 255 -4.19 3.61 8.15
N ARG A 256 -3.18 3.23 8.92
CA ARG A 256 -3.16 2.00 9.73
C ARG A 256 -2.84 2.29 11.19
N GLY A 257 -3.36 1.47 12.09
CA GLY A 257 -2.91 1.40 13.48
C GLY A 257 -1.85 0.30 13.64
N LEU A 258 -0.60 0.67 13.91
CA LEU A 258 0.45 -0.29 14.26
C LEU A 258 0.20 -0.80 15.68
N GLN A 259 0.31 -2.12 15.84
CA GLN A 259 0.17 -2.75 17.13
C GLN A 259 1.49 -2.68 17.92
N LYS A 260 1.41 -2.72 19.23
CA LYS A 260 2.59 -2.79 20.10
C LYS A 260 3.25 -4.14 19.95
N TYR A 261 4.59 -4.18 19.81
CA TYR A 261 5.36 -5.41 19.75
C TYR A 261 5.27 -6.21 21.05
N ASP A 262 4.82 -7.45 20.96
CA ASP A 262 4.86 -8.45 22.02
C ASP A 262 5.07 -9.84 21.39
N PRO A 263 6.21 -10.50 21.58
CA PRO A 263 6.49 -11.81 20.98
C PRO A 263 5.52 -12.91 21.44
N LYS A 264 4.74 -12.68 22.52
CA LYS A 264 3.74 -13.63 23.02
C LYS A 264 2.34 -13.48 22.43
N LEU A 265 2.13 -12.54 21.47
CA LEU A 265 0.87 -12.31 20.75
C LEU A 265 -0.41 -12.08 21.59
N ILE A 266 -0.34 -12.27 22.93
CA ILE A 266 -1.52 -12.29 23.82
C ILE A 266 -2.01 -10.87 24.16
N ARG A 267 -1.17 -9.86 24.05
CA ARG A 267 -1.46 -8.48 24.50
C ARG A 267 -1.63 -7.46 23.36
N GLU A 268 -1.46 -7.85 22.11
CA GLU A 268 -1.51 -6.92 20.95
C GLU A 268 -2.83 -6.18 20.84
N LYS A 269 -3.97 -6.87 21.04
CA LYS A 269 -5.31 -6.31 20.83
C LYS A 269 -5.79 -5.31 21.89
N ALA A 270 -5.10 -5.15 22.99
CA ALA A 270 -5.53 -4.31 24.11
C ALA A 270 -4.78 -2.96 24.19
N SER A 271 -3.72 -2.76 23.39
CA SER A 271 -2.91 -1.54 23.41
C SER A 271 -3.49 -0.45 22.49
N SER A 272 -3.21 0.81 22.83
CA SER A 272 -3.45 1.94 21.93
C SER A 272 -2.58 1.76 20.67
N PRO A 273 -3.14 1.93 19.46
CA PRO A 273 -2.33 1.84 18.25
C PRO A 273 -1.44 3.08 18.10
N ARG A 274 -0.29 2.90 17.46
CA ARG A 274 0.45 4.01 16.85
C ARG A 274 -0.08 4.18 15.43
N LEU A 275 -0.62 5.34 15.11
CA LEU A 275 -1.17 5.59 13.78
C LEU A 275 -0.05 5.77 12.76
N MET A 276 -0.25 5.30 11.53
CA MET A 276 0.73 5.42 10.47
C MET A 276 0.04 5.54 9.11
N VAL A 277 0.36 6.61 8.37
CA VAL A 277 -0.04 6.74 6.96
C VAL A 277 0.82 5.87 6.07
N TYR A 278 0.27 5.44 4.93
CA TYR A 278 1.02 4.68 3.93
C TYR A 278 1.83 5.55 2.96
N ASP A 279 1.61 6.86 3.01
CA ASP A 279 2.33 7.86 2.24
C ASP A 279 2.27 9.21 2.96
N THR A 280 3.37 9.95 2.98
CA THR A 280 3.46 11.22 3.73
C THR A 280 2.52 12.30 3.21
N SER A 281 2.21 12.30 1.91
CA SER A 281 1.24 13.23 1.32
C SER A 281 -0.17 13.12 1.92
N LEU A 282 -0.54 11.92 2.38
CA LEU A 282 -1.81 11.68 3.08
C LEU A 282 -1.88 12.46 4.42
N MET A 283 -0.75 12.63 5.08
CA MET A 283 -0.62 13.42 6.29
C MET A 283 -0.51 14.91 5.95
N THR A 284 0.40 15.28 5.04
CA THR A 284 0.67 16.70 4.72
C THR A 284 -0.51 17.39 4.08
N ALA A 285 -1.34 16.69 3.29
CA ALA A 285 -2.57 17.22 2.74
C ALA A 285 -3.60 17.65 3.81
N THR A 286 -3.51 17.11 5.02
CA THR A 286 -4.40 17.50 6.13
C THR A 286 -3.98 18.79 6.83
N TYR A 287 -2.72 19.22 6.68
CA TYR A 287 -2.22 20.46 7.30
C TYR A 287 -2.46 21.72 6.47
N GLY A 288 -2.83 21.59 5.21
CA GLY A 288 -2.97 22.72 4.28
C GLY A 288 -1.64 23.19 3.68
N PRO A 289 -1.57 24.41 3.07
CA PRO A 289 -0.43 24.85 2.28
C PRO A 289 0.73 25.40 3.15
N TYR A 290 1.19 24.62 4.12
CA TYR A 290 2.21 25.01 5.09
C TYR A 290 3.54 24.25 4.92
N ARG A 291 3.94 23.97 3.68
CA ARG A 291 5.16 23.19 3.37
C ARG A 291 6.39 23.71 4.08
N ASP A 292 6.69 24.99 3.93
CA ASP A 292 7.93 25.56 4.47
C ASP A 292 7.94 25.49 6.01
N PHE A 293 6.80 25.73 6.65
CA PHE A 293 6.66 25.60 8.08
C PHE A 293 6.87 24.14 8.55
N LEU A 294 6.32 23.17 7.85
CA LEU A 294 6.46 21.75 8.19
C LEU A 294 7.90 21.24 8.02
N LEU A 295 8.65 21.79 7.06
CA LEU A 295 10.00 21.37 6.77
C LEU A 295 11.07 22.12 7.59
N THR A 296 10.77 23.33 8.09
CA THR A 296 11.72 24.14 8.85
C THR A 296 11.59 23.98 10.35
N ASP A 297 10.38 23.66 10.87
CA ASP A 297 10.18 23.34 12.28
C ASP A 297 10.74 21.95 12.62
N PRO A 298 11.73 21.83 13.56
CA PRO A 298 12.42 20.58 13.81
C PRO A 298 11.51 19.45 14.32
N GLU A 299 10.49 19.75 15.12
CA GLU A 299 9.56 18.77 15.67
C GLU A 299 8.66 18.21 14.57
N ARG A 300 8.09 19.10 13.74
CA ARG A 300 7.22 18.72 12.62
C ARG A 300 7.98 17.97 11.54
N LYS A 301 9.19 18.42 11.21
CA LYS A 301 10.08 17.68 10.30
C LYS A 301 10.43 16.30 10.87
N GLY A 302 10.62 16.18 12.18
CA GLY A 302 10.81 14.91 12.86
C GLY A 302 9.65 13.96 12.62
N HIS A 303 8.42 14.42 12.77
CA HIS A 303 7.21 13.61 12.50
C HIS A 303 7.08 13.23 11.03
N LEU A 304 7.43 14.13 10.08
CA LEU A 304 7.45 13.80 8.65
C LEU A 304 8.46 12.70 8.34
N VAL A 305 9.67 12.80 8.90
CA VAL A 305 10.73 11.79 8.71
C VAL A 305 10.30 10.44 9.29
N GLU A 306 9.76 10.42 10.51
CA GLU A 306 9.24 9.20 11.14
C GLU A 306 8.11 8.59 10.30
N SER A 307 7.18 9.41 9.82
CA SER A 307 6.09 8.96 8.94
C SER A 307 6.60 8.41 7.60
N ALA A 308 7.62 9.01 7.00
CA ALA A 308 8.24 8.50 5.77
C ALA A 308 8.91 7.15 5.98
N VAL A 309 9.64 6.98 7.10
CA VAL A 309 10.25 5.70 7.46
C VAL A 309 9.17 4.64 7.71
N GLY A 310 8.12 4.97 8.46
CA GLY A 310 7.01 4.05 8.72
C GLY A 310 6.26 3.65 7.45
N ALA A 311 5.99 4.60 6.55
CA ALA A 311 5.38 4.33 5.25
C ALA A 311 6.26 3.40 4.38
N TYR A 312 7.57 3.65 4.35
CA TYR A 312 8.54 2.78 3.67
C TYR A 312 8.53 1.36 4.25
N LEU A 313 8.57 1.22 5.58
CA LEU A 313 8.52 -0.09 6.25
C LEU A 313 7.21 -0.83 5.94
N LEU A 314 6.07 -0.14 5.93
CA LEU A 314 4.78 -0.73 5.55
C LEU A 314 4.75 -1.19 4.08
N ALA A 315 5.35 -0.42 3.16
CA ALA A 315 5.47 -0.80 1.76
C ALA A 315 6.32 -2.08 1.61
N GLN A 316 7.50 -2.12 2.26
CA GLN A 316 8.38 -3.28 2.26
C GLN A 316 7.75 -4.50 2.95
N ALA A 317 7.00 -4.30 4.03
CA ALA A 317 6.28 -5.36 4.74
C ALA A 317 5.23 -6.04 3.86
N ASN A 318 4.50 -5.26 3.07
CA ASN A 318 3.55 -5.80 2.09
C ASN A 318 4.22 -6.65 1.02
N GLU A 319 5.41 -6.27 0.58
CA GLU A 319 6.16 -6.95 -0.48
C GLU A 319 6.91 -8.20 0.03
N ARG A 320 7.61 -8.06 1.17
CA ARG A 320 8.50 -9.08 1.74
C ARG A 320 7.88 -9.93 2.83
N ARG A 321 6.63 -9.64 3.23
CA ARG A 321 5.84 -10.37 4.23
C ARG A 321 6.49 -10.43 5.61
N PHE A 322 6.78 -9.28 6.20
CA PHE A 322 7.16 -9.13 7.59
C PHE A 322 6.16 -8.23 8.33
N ASP A 323 6.19 -8.25 9.65
CA ASP A 323 5.31 -7.44 10.48
C ASP A 323 6.00 -6.15 10.92
N VAL A 324 5.21 -5.06 11.06
CA VAL A 324 5.68 -3.76 11.55
C VAL A 324 4.90 -3.40 12.79
N HIS A 325 5.62 -3.18 13.86
CA HIS A 325 5.13 -2.84 15.19
C HIS A 325 5.83 -1.59 15.71
N TRP A 326 5.45 -1.12 16.89
CA TRP A 326 6.16 -0.16 17.73
C TRP A 326 6.33 -0.75 19.12
N TRP A 327 7.24 -0.20 19.93
CA TRP A 327 7.46 -0.72 21.27
C TRP A 327 7.63 0.36 22.32
N ARG A 328 7.07 0.15 23.52
CA ARG A 328 7.26 0.99 24.70
C ARG A 328 7.20 0.17 25.98
N GLU A 329 8.13 0.46 26.91
CA GLU A 329 8.10 -0.04 28.28
C GLU A 329 8.47 1.10 29.24
N GLY A 330 7.51 1.50 30.10
CA GLY A 330 7.65 2.70 30.92
C GLY A 330 7.87 3.95 30.07
N THR A 331 9.03 4.61 30.24
CA THR A 331 9.44 5.81 29.47
C THR A 331 10.34 5.50 28.28
N SER A 332 10.71 4.23 28.08
CA SER A 332 11.55 3.79 26.97
C SER A 332 10.69 3.39 25.78
N GLU A 333 11.00 3.90 24.61
CA GLU A 333 10.24 3.71 23.37
C GLU A 333 11.17 3.43 22.20
N VAL A 334 10.72 2.59 21.28
CA VAL A 334 11.34 2.35 19.97
C VAL A 334 10.30 2.66 18.89
N ASP A 335 10.68 3.45 17.90
CA ASP A 335 9.76 3.96 16.87
C ASP A 335 9.13 2.83 16.08
N PHE A 336 9.94 1.87 15.61
CA PHE A 336 9.44 0.69 14.93
C PHE A 336 10.17 -0.58 15.36
N VAL A 337 9.45 -1.69 15.36
CA VAL A 337 10.00 -3.04 15.48
C VAL A 337 9.49 -3.82 14.28
N ILE A 338 10.39 -4.29 13.43
CA ILE A 338 10.04 -5.20 12.34
C ILE A 338 10.39 -6.62 12.72
N SER A 339 9.55 -7.59 12.33
CA SER A 339 9.76 -8.99 12.66
C SER A 339 9.39 -9.93 11.54
N GLN A 340 10.24 -10.95 11.31
CA GLN A 340 10.02 -11.99 10.30
C GLN A 340 10.69 -13.29 10.75
N ALA A 341 9.96 -14.41 10.71
CA ALA A 341 10.48 -15.75 10.98
C ALA A 341 11.29 -15.89 12.31
N GLY A 342 10.92 -15.13 13.33
CA GLY A 342 11.61 -15.15 14.65
C GLY A 342 12.75 -14.13 14.79
N GLU A 343 13.21 -13.51 13.69
CA GLU A 343 14.13 -12.39 13.75
C GLU A 343 13.36 -11.09 14.05
N SER A 344 13.94 -10.20 14.84
CA SER A 344 13.39 -8.86 15.10
C SER A 344 14.45 -7.78 15.00
N VAL A 345 14.07 -6.64 14.44
CA VAL A 345 14.95 -5.46 14.31
C VAL A 345 14.24 -4.26 14.90
N ALA A 346 14.87 -3.63 15.88
CA ALA A 346 14.41 -2.38 16.48
C ALA A 346 14.95 -1.20 15.67
N VAL A 347 14.06 -0.38 15.14
CA VAL A 347 14.37 0.76 14.27
C VAL A 347 14.06 2.05 15.01
N GLU A 348 15.06 2.85 15.24
CA GLU A 348 14.97 4.21 15.80
C GLU A 348 15.17 5.23 14.70
N VAL A 349 14.37 6.28 14.66
CA VAL A 349 14.40 7.32 13.60
C VAL A 349 14.93 8.63 14.18
N LYS A 350 15.88 9.25 13.49
CA LYS A 350 16.45 10.54 13.87
C LYS A 350 16.43 11.50 12.68
N SER A 351 15.80 12.65 12.84
CA SER A 351 15.78 13.72 11.84
C SER A 351 16.92 14.75 12.03
N GLY A 352 17.78 14.53 13.03
CA GLY A 352 18.87 15.42 13.41
C GLY A 352 19.90 14.71 14.29
N ARG A 353 20.64 15.48 15.08
CA ARG A 353 21.70 14.91 15.93
C ARG A 353 21.14 13.87 16.91
N VAL A 354 21.74 12.68 16.94
CA VAL A 354 21.36 11.60 17.87
C VAL A 354 21.68 12.05 19.30
N LYS A 355 20.63 12.24 20.13
CA LYS A 355 20.77 12.69 21.53
C LYS A 355 20.69 11.54 22.53
N SER A 356 19.94 10.49 22.23
CA SER A 356 19.72 9.38 23.15
C SER A 356 19.25 8.13 22.39
N LEU A 357 19.70 6.96 22.84
CA LEU A 357 19.28 5.64 22.35
C LEU A 357 18.71 4.78 23.50
N LYS A 358 18.14 5.42 24.53
CA LYS A 358 17.59 4.71 25.71
C LYS A 358 16.55 3.65 25.33
N GLY A 359 15.70 3.95 24.36
CA GLY A 359 14.70 3.02 23.87
C GLY A 359 15.31 1.76 23.29
N LEU A 360 16.28 1.89 22.39
CA LEU A 360 16.99 0.75 21.80
C LEU A 360 17.73 -0.07 22.88
N THR A 361 18.43 0.59 23.81
CA THR A 361 19.12 -0.10 24.92
C THR A 361 18.14 -0.90 25.77
N ALA A 362 16.99 -0.32 26.13
CA ALA A 362 15.97 -1.00 26.92
C ALA A 362 15.35 -2.18 26.12
N PHE A 363 15.15 -2.01 24.83
CA PHE A 363 14.63 -3.05 23.94
C PHE A 363 15.60 -4.24 23.85
N VAL A 364 16.89 -4.00 23.58
CA VAL A 364 17.91 -5.07 23.49
C VAL A 364 18.08 -5.79 24.84
N ASN A 365 18.05 -5.06 25.96
CA ASN A 365 18.07 -5.72 27.28
C ASN A 365 16.87 -6.64 27.49
N ARG A 366 15.74 -6.34 26.92
CA ARG A 366 14.51 -7.15 26.97
C ARG A 366 14.48 -8.28 25.96
N PHE A 367 15.05 -8.04 24.76
CA PHE A 367 15.12 -8.94 23.62
C PHE A 367 16.56 -9.02 23.09
N PRO A 368 17.45 -9.80 23.74
CA PRO A 368 18.88 -9.79 23.43
C PRO A 368 19.25 -10.24 22.01
N GLU A 369 18.40 -11.05 21.37
CA GLU A 369 18.58 -11.53 19.98
C GLU A 369 18.18 -10.48 18.92
N ALA A 370 17.59 -9.37 19.35
CA ALA A 370 17.12 -8.35 18.41
C ALA A 370 18.28 -7.51 17.90
N ARG A 371 18.24 -7.24 16.59
CA ARG A 371 19.16 -6.26 15.95
C ARG A 371 18.63 -4.84 16.14
N THR A 372 19.50 -3.86 15.98
CA THR A 372 19.15 -2.44 16.06
C THR A 372 19.56 -1.70 14.79
N LEU A 373 18.74 -0.73 14.39
CA LEU A 373 19.00 0.17 13.26
C LEU A 373 18.64 1.61 13.66
N VAL A 374 19.55 2.56 13.42
CA VAL A 374 19.32 3.98 13.70
C VAL A 374 19.26 4.72 12.35
N VAL A 375 18.06 4.93 11.84
CA VAL A 375 17.82 5.65 10.57
C VAL A 375 18.01 7.16 10.79
N GLY A 376 18.76 7.81 9.90
CA GLY A 376 19.17 9.21 10.03
C GLY A 376 20.52 9.41 10.76
N SER A 377 21.19 8.30 11.11
CA SER A 377 22.58 8.33 11.58
C SER A 377 23.58 8.44 10.42
N THR A 378 24.86 8.65 10.76
CA THR A 378 25.94 8.65 9.76
C THR A 378 26.09 7.28 9.07
N GLU A 379 25.83 6.19 9.79
CA GLU A 379 25.92 4.81 9.27
C GLU A 379 24.71 4.45 8.40
N CYS A 380 23.52 5.01 8.71
CA CYS A 380 22.29 4.79 7.98
C CYS A 380 21.61 6.13 7.64
N PRO A 381 22.11 6.88 6.65
CA PRO A 381 21.48 8.11 6.21
C PRO A 381 20.06 7.89 5.72
N LEU A 382 19.15 8.83 6.02
CA LEU A 382 17.73 8.72 5.69
C LEU A 382 17.51 8.48 4.18
N GLU A 383 18.23 9.18 3.31
CA GLU A 383 18.13 9.01 1.86
C GLU A 383 18.46 7.59 1.41
N ARG A 384 19.54 7.02 1.95
CA ARG A 384 19.95 5.64 1.63
C ARG A 384 18.91 4.63 2.11
N PHE A 385 18.36 4.85 3.31
CA PHE A 385 17.30 3.99 3.85
C PHE A 385 16.06 4.02 2.97
N LEU A 386 15.53 5.20 2.67
CA LEU A 386 14.33 5.37 1.85
C LEU A 386 14.54 4.98 0.38
N SER A 387 15.79 4.94 -0.09
CA SER A 387 16.16 4.41 -1.43
C SER A 387 16.25 2.88 -1.47
N GLY A 388 16.09 2.17 -0.34
CA GLY A 388 16.17 0.72 -0.28
C GLY A 388 17.58 0.14 -0.30
N GLU A 389 18.60 0.97 -0.05
CA GLU A 389 20.01 0.57 -0.08
C GLU A 389 20.47 -0.08 1.24
N VAL A 390 19.62 -0.07 2.27
CA VAL A 390 19.91 -0.63 3.59
C VAL A 390 19.12 -1.91 3.80
N PRO A 391 19.78 -3.06 4.05
CA PRO A 391 19.07 -4.31 4.31
C PRO A 391 18.32 -4.22 5.64
N LEU A 392 17.06 -4.67 5.65
CA LEU A 392 16.21 -4.68 6.84
C LEU A 392 16.49 -5.90 7.73
N PHE A 393 16.73 -7.03 7.11
CA PHE A 393 17.09 -8.31 7.78
C PHE A 393 18.46 -8.78 7.32
N GLY A 394 19.07 -9.71 8.04
CA GLY A 394 20.40 -10.24 7.78
C GLY A 394 20.47 -11.26 6.66
#